data_ca0193c1af8dd2da5b6a491ce8a907d4
#
_entry.id   ca0193c1af8dd2da5b6a491ce8a907d4
#
_cell.length_a   1.000
_cell.length_b   1.000
_cell.length_c   1.000
_cell.angle_alpha   90.00
_cell.angle_beta   90.00
_cell.angle_gamma   90.00
#
_symmetry.space_group_name_H-M   'P 1'
#
loop_
_entity.id
_entity.type
_entity.pdbx_description
1 polymer ?
#
loop_
_entity_poly.entity_id
_entity_poly.type
_entity_poly.pdbx_seq_one_letter_code
_entity_poly.pdbx_strand_id
1 'polypeptide(L)'
;VEEIGKLIAFCKECKPDVLCMVDNCYGEFVETQEPTNVGADMVVGSLIKNLGGGLAPTGGYVCGRKECIERCAYRLSAPGLGREVGANLGLLTSFYQGLFLAPTVVSSAVRGAVFAAACYEKLGFRVVPGSGETRRDIIQAVELGSREAMVAFCKGIQAAAPVDSYADPLPWDMPGYEDKVIMAAGAFVQGSSIELSADGPIRPPYAVYFQGGLTWFHAKLGILMSLQKMVDAGLAEVK
;
A
#
# COMPACT_ATOMS: atom_id res chain seq x y z
N VAL A 1 -9.27 11.20 -5.03
CA VAL A 1 -8.89 11.79 -6.34
C VAL A 1 -9.37 13.24 -6.46
N GLU A 2 -10.59 13.58 -6.01
CA GLU A 2 -11.12 14.95 -6.08
C GLU A 2 -10.21 16.00 -5.41
N GLU A 3 -9.69 15.72 -4.20
CA GLU A 3 -8.79 16.65 -3.49
C GLU A 3 -7.46 16.83 -4.22
N ILE A 4 -6.97 15.79 -4.88
CA ILE A 4 -5.80 15.87 -5.75
C ILE A 4 -6.07 16.86 -6.89
N GLY A 5 -7.24 16.78 -7.51
CA GLY A 5 -7.65 17.71 -8.56
C GLY A 5 -7.69 19.18 -8.10
N LYS A 6 -8.24 19.44 -6.90
CA LYS A 6 -8.25 20.78 -6.30
C LYS A 6 -6.84 21.31 -6.07
N LEU A 7 -5.94 20.48 -5.56
CA LEU A 7 -4.54 20.85 -5.34
C LEU A 7 -3.82 21.15 -6.67
N ILE A 8 -4.04 20.31 -7.69
CA ILE A 8 -3.47 20.52 -9.02
C ILE A 8 -3.98 21.84 -9.64
N ALA A 9 -5.29 22.11 -9.53
CA ALA A 9 -5.87 23.36 -10.01
C ALA A 9 -5.22 24.58 -9.35
N PHE A 10 -5.06 24.56 -8.03
CA PHE A 10 -4.37 25.60 -7.28
C PHE A 10 -2.92 25.79 -7.73
N CYS A 11 -2.17 24.69 -7.91
CA CYS A 11 -0.79 24.78 -8.39
C CYS A 11 -0.71 25.45 -9.78
N LYS A 12 -1.64 25.11 -10.67
CA LYS A 12 -1.72 25.68 -12.04
C LYS A 12 -2.24 27.12 -12.07
N GLU A 13 -3.02 27.54 -11.10
CA GLU A 13 -3.35 28.96 -10.91
C GLU A 13 -2.10 29.77 -10.56
N CYS A 14 -1.27 29.25 -9.67
CA CYS A 14 -0.02 29.90 -9.27
C CYS A 14 1.04 29.91 -10.40
N LYS A 15 1.11 28.82 -11.16
CA LYS A 15 2.08 28.63 -12.24
C LYS A 15 1.45 27.78 -13.37
N PRO A 16 0.88 28.41 -14.40
CA PRO A 16 0.11 27.73 -15.45
C PRO A 16 0.85 26.63 -16.22
N ASP A 17 2.18 26.74 -16.34
CA ASP A 17 3.06 25.81 -17.05
C ASP A 17 3.68 24.73 -16.14
N VAL A 18 3.33 24.70 -14.84
CA VAL A 18 3.86 23.68 -13.92
C VAL A 18 3.38 22.28 -14.31
N LEU A 19 4.31 21.33 -14.30
CA LEU A 19 3.96 19.92 -14.46
C LEU A 19 3.65 19.31 -13.09
N CYS A 20 2.44 18.74 -12.96
CA CYS A 20 1.98 18.08 -11.75
C CYS A 20 2.13 16.56 -11.92
N MET A 21 3.01 15.96 -11.11
CA MET A 21 3.19 14.51 -11.03
C MET A 21 2.62 13.99 -9.71
N VAL A 22 1.86 12.92 -9.77
CA VAL A 22 1.27 12.24 -8.60
C VAL A 22 1.89 10.86 -8.45
N ASP A 23 2.46 10.57 -7.30
CA ASP A 23 2.72 9.19 -6.87
C ASP A 23 1.40 8.61 -6.39
N ASN A 24 0.87 7.63 -7.12
CA ASN A 24 -0.44 7.03 -6.86
C ASN A 24 -0.35 5.67 -6.18
N CYS A 25 0.81 5.31 -5.64
CA CYS A 25 0.95 4.07 -4.89
C CYS A 25 -0.16 3.96 -3.84
N TYR A 26 -0.84 2.80 -3.82
CA TYR A 26 -1.98 2.45 -2.98
C TYR A 26 -3.34 3.03 -3.37
N GLY A 27 -3.40 4.04 -4.27
CA GLY A 27 -4.66 4.66 -4.72
C GLY A 27 -5.28 3.97 -5.93
N GLU A 28 -4.49 3.27 -6.73
CA GLU A 28 -4.92 2.69 -8.00
C GLU A 28 -6.09 1.71 -7.81
N PHE A 29 -7.13 1.87 -8.62
CA PHE A 29 -8.37 1.07 -8.62
C PHE A 29 -9.21 1.15 -7.34
N VAL A 30 -8.92 2.08 -6.42
CA VAL A 30 -9.77 2.31 -5.24
C VAL A 30 -10.97 3.17 -5.58
N GLU A 31 -10.78 4.17 -6.42
CA GLU A 31 -11.85 5.03 -6.95
C GLU A 31 -12.09 4.74 -8.45
N THR A 32 -13.16 5.31 -9.00
CA THR A 32 -13.50 5.17 -10.43
C THR A 32 -12.73 6.14 -11.33
N GLN A 33 -12.02 7.08 -10.73
CA GLN A 33 -11.16 8.05 -11.41
C GLN A 33 -9.75 7.93 -10.87
N GLU A 34 -8.79 8.19 -11.75
CA GLU A 34 -7.36 8.25 -11.43
C GLU A 34 -6.86 9.70 -11.52
N PRO A 35 -5.71 10.04 -10.93
CA PRO A 35 -5.23 11.42 -10.91
C PRO A 35 -5.08 12.09 -12.28
N THR A 36 -4.84 11.33 -13.35
CA THR A 36 -4.84 11.86 -14.73
C THR A 36 -6.21 12.38 -15.18
N ASN A 37 -7.31 11.85 -14.63
CA ASN A 37 -8.67 12.33 -14.94
C ASN A 37 -8.96 13.70 -14.32
N VAL A 38 -8.20 14.11 -13.33
CA VAL A 38 -8.38 15.36 -12.57
C VAL A 38 -7.24 16.35 -12.77
N GLY A 39 -6.42 16.17 -13.82
CA GLY A 39 -5.46 17.16 -14.28
C GLY A 39 -3.98 16.86 -13.98
N ALA A 40 -3.63 15.72 -13.42
CA ALA A 40 -2.23 15.33 -13.30
C ALA A 40 -1.61 15.15 -14.69
N ASP A 41 -0.45 15.76 -14.89
CA ASP A 41 0.31 15.63 -16.13
C ASP A 41 1.01 14.28 -16.23
N MET A 42 1.40 13.73 -15.08
CA MET A 42 1.96 12.38 -14.93
C MET A 42 1.45 11.72 -13.66
N VAL A 43 1.35 10.40 -13.71
CA VAL A 43 1.12 9.51 -12.57
C VAL A 43 2.20 8.46 -12.57
N VAL A 44 2.76 8.19 -11.41
CA VAL A 44 3.78 7.15 -11.20
C VAL A 44 3.33 6.21 -10.09
N GLY A 45 3.86 5.00 -10.10
CA GLY A 45 3.62 4.06 -9.03
C GLY A 45 4.43 2.78 -9.20
N SER A 46 4.26 1.88 -8.26
CA SER A 46 4.97 0.60 -8.20
C SER A 46 4.10 -0.54 -8.72
N LEU A 47 4.67 -1.41 -9.56
CA LEU A 47 3.99 -2.62 -10.02
C LEU A 47 3.99 -3.74 -8.96
N ILE A 48 4.82 -3.67 -7.92
CA ILE A 48 4.74 -4.62 -6.81
C ILE A 48 3.64 -4.27 -5.79
N LYS A 49 2.83 -3.25 -6.09
CA LYS A 49 1.68 -2.80 -5.29
C LYS A 49 0.38 -3.04 -6.06
N ASN A 50 -0.60 -2.17 -5.90
CA ASN A 50 -1.95 -2.32 -6.45
C ASN A 50 -1.96 -2.74 -7.92
N LEU A 51 -1.28 -2.01 -8.78
CA LEU A 51 -1.38 -2.16 -10.22
C LEU A 51 -0.86 -3.52 -10.74
N GLY A 52 0.08 -4.13 -10.03
CA GLY A 52 0.63 -5.43 -10.41
C GLY A 52 -0.17 -6.63 -9.92
N GLY A 53 -1.27 -6.41 -9.14
CA GLY A 53 -2.20 -7.47 -8.73
C GLY A 53 -1.55 -8.66 -8.01
N GLY A 54 -0.40 -8.47 -7.36
CA GLY A 54 0.37 -9.52 -6.70
C GLY A 54 1.13 -10.46 -7.62
N LEU A 55 1.11 -10.24 -8.95
CA LEU A 55 1.83 -11.06 -9.93
C LEU A 55 3.08 -10.39 -10.50
N ALA A 56 3.17 -9.07 -10.47
CA ALA A 56 4.34 -8.36 -10.94
C ALA A 56 5.49 -8.51 -9.93
N PRO A 57 6.61 -9.15 -10.30
CA PRO A 57 7.70 -9.43 -9.35
C PRO A 57 8.60 -8.21 -9.09
N THR A 58 8.46 -7.15 -9.87
CA THR A 58 9.26 -5.93 -9.82
C THR A 58 8.63 -4.85 -10.67
N GLY A 59 9.25 -3.69 -10.72
CA GLY A 59 8.96 -2.65 -11.68
C GLY A 59 8.11 -1.52 -11.15
N GLY A 60 7.99 -0.49 -11.97
CA GLY A 60 7.16 0.67 -11.78
C GLY A 60 6.49 1.06 -13.08
N TYR A 61 5.58 1.99 -13.01
CA TYR A 61 4.93 2.56 -14.18
C TYR A 61 4.97 4.08 -14.14
N VAL A 62 4.94 4.67 -15.32
CA VAL A 62 4.70 6.10 -15.52
C VAL A 62 3.66 6.23 -16.62
N CYS A 63 2.58 6.93 -16.38
CA CYS A 63 1.57 7.25 -17.37
C CYS A 63 1.19 8.74 -17.34
N GLY A 64 0.62 9.26 -18.42
CA GLY A 64 0.23 10.66 -18.49
C GLY A 64 0.44 11.26 -19.88
N ARG A 65 0.74 12.56 -19.94
CA ARG A 65 0.94 13.31 -21.19
C ARG A 65 2.10 12.74 -22.00
N LYS A 66 1.89 12.60 -23.31
CA LYS A 66 2.85 11.98 -24.25
C LYS A 66 4.26 12.56 -24.12
N GLU A 67 4.39 13.89 -24.14
CA GLU A 67 5.68 14.56 -24.03
C GLU A 67 6.42 14.30 -22.71
N CYS A 68 5.67 14.13 -21.61
CA CYS A 68 6.24 13.78 -20.31
C CYS A 68 6.74 12.33 -20.32
N ILE A 69 5.97 11.43 -20.88
CA ILE A 69 6.34 10.00 -20.97
C ILE A 69 7.54 9.80 -21.88
N GLU A 70 7.63 10.52 -22.99
CA GLU A 70 8.80 10.47 -23.88
C GLU A 70 10.07 10.93 -23.18
N ARG A 71 10.02 12.05 -22.42
CA ARG A 71 11.16 12.54 -21.62
C ARG A 71 11.59 11.51 -20.56
N CYS A 72 10.62 10.89 -19.85
CA CYS A 72 10.91 9.83 -18.90
C CYS A 72 11.61 8.65 -19.57
N ALA A 73 11.12 8.20 -20.75
CA ALA A 73 11.70 7.10 -21.48
C ALA A 73 13.18 7.35 -21.87
N TYR A 74 13.50 8.54 -22.36
CA TYR A 74 14.90 8.92 -22.64
C TYR A 74 15.77 8.97 -21.38
N ARG A 75 15.21 9.39 -20.26
CA ARG A 75 15.94 9.45 -18.99
C ARG A 75 16.19 8.08 -18.39
N LEU A 76 15.23 7.17 -18.51
CA LEU A 76 15.30 5.81 -17.95
C LEU A 76 16.17 4.86 -18.79
N SER A 77 16.28 5.09 -20.08
CA SER A 77 17.13 4.29 -20.97
C SER A 77 18.46 5.01 -21.27
N ALA A 78 18.59 5.59 -22.43
CA ALA A 78 19.74 6.40 -22.82
C ALA A 78 19.30 7.46 -23.85
N PRO A 79 20.02 8.60 -23.97
CA PRO A 79 19.75 9.59 -25.00
C PRO A 79 19.67 8.96 -26.40
N GLY A 80 18.59 9.25 -27.12
CA GLY A 80 18.34 8.74 -28.46
C GLY A 80 17.71 7.36 -28.56
N LEU A 81 17.59 6.60 -27.47
CA LEU A 81 17.00 5.24 -27.48
C LEU A 81 15.51 5.23 -27.11
N GLY A 82 15.12 5.96 -26.07
CA GLY A 82 13.74 6.05 -25.62
C GLY A 82 13.13 4.69 -25.29
N ARG A 83 11.93 4.40 -25.84
CA ARG A 83 11.16 3.17 -25.58
C ARG A 83 11.44 2.01 -26.52
N GLU A 84 12.26 2.22 -27.55
CA GLU A 84 12.46 1.22 -28.61
C GLU A 84 13.37 0.07 -28.19
N VAL A 85 14.12 0.25 -27.11
CA VAL A 85 15.03 -0.75 -26.58
C VAL A 85 14.85 -0.91 -25.08
N GLY A 86 15.23 -2.06 -24.58
CA GLY A 86 15.21 -2.41 -23.18
C GLY A 86 14.83 -3.86 -22.96
N ALA A 87 15.53 -4.52 -22.06
CA ALA A 87 15.22 -5.89 -21.67
C ALA A 87 14.00 -5.91 -20.75
N ASN A 88 12.96 -6.67 -21.12
CA ASN A 88 11.81 -6.91 -20.27
C ASN A 88 11.92 -8.19 -19.43
N LEU A 89 13.00 -8.95 -19.60
CA LEU A 89 13.32 -10.20 -18.90
C LEU A 89 12.20 -11.24 -18.90
N GLY A 90 11.31 -11.20 -19.89
CA GLY A 90 10.15 -12.10 -19.99
C GLY A 90 9.00 -11.79 -19.03
N LEU A 91 9.00 -10.63 -18.35
CA LEU A 91 8.05 -10.30 -17.28
C LEU A 91 6.72 -9.71 -17.78
N LEU A 92 6.60 -9.37 -19.06
CA LEU A 92 5.40 -8.71 -19.61
C LEU A 92 4.11 -9.48 -19.34
N THR A 93 4.13 -10.82 -19.46
CA THR A 93 2.94 -11.64 -19.18
C THR A 93 2.47 -11.45 -17.75
N SER A 94 3.38 -11.49 -16.77
CA SER A 94 3.04 -11.26 -15.35
C SER A 94 2.53 -9.86 -15.11
N PHE A 95 3.09 -8.84 -15.78
CA PHE A 95 2.62 -7.46 -15.67
C PHE A 95 1.20 -7.29 -16.20
N TYR A 96 0.91 -7.80 -17.40
CA TYR A 96 -0.43 -7.69 -17.99
C TYR A 96 -1.47 -8.53 -17.25
N GLN A 97 -1.11 -9.75 -16.84
CA GLN A 97 -2.01 -10.58 -16.04
C GLN A 97 -2.26 -9.95 -14.66
N GLY A 98 -1.23 -9.40 -14.04
CA GLY A 98 -1.35 -8.66 -12.78
C GLY A 98 -2.28 -7.45 -12.92
N LEU A 99 -2.09 -6.63 -13.96
CA LEU A 99 -2.96 -5.49 -14.26
C LEU A 99 -4.42 -5.93 -14.48
N PHE A 100 -4.64 -7.04 -15.18
CA PHE A 100 -5.98 -7.59 -15.40
C PHE A 100 -6.66 -8.01 -14.07
N LEU A 101 -5.91 -8.58 -13.15
CA LEU A 101 -6.43 -9.05 -11.85
C LEU A 101 -6.49 -7.93 -10.80
N ALA A 102 -5.73 -6.87 -10.98
CA ALA A 102 -5.56 -5.79 -10.00
C ALA A 102 -6.86 -5.23 -9.42
N PRO A 103 -7.92 -4.95 -10.19
CA PRO A 103 -9.17 -4.44 -9.62
C PRO A 103 -9.79 -5.38 -8.58
N THR A 104 -9.73 -6.70 -8.81
CA THR A 104 -10.25 -7.71 -7.87
C THR A 104 -9.38 -7.81 -6.63
N VAL A 105 -8.05 -7.77 -6.80
CA VAL A 105 -7.09 -7.82 -5.69
C VAL A 105 -7.19 -6.56 -4.83
N VAL A 106 -7.26 -5.38 -5.43
CA VAL A 106 -7.45 -4.11 -4.71
C VAL A 106 -8.78 -4.10 -3.95
N SER A 107 -9.87 -4.59 -4.56
CA SER A 107 -11.15 -4.74 -3.86
C SER A 107 -11.02 -5.64 -2.62
N SER A 108 -10.24 -6.72 -2.69
CA SER A 108 -9.97 -7.58 -1.54
C SER A 108 -9.21 -6.85 -0.44
N ALA A 109 -8.18 -6.09 -0.80
CA ALA A 109 -7.38 -5.28 0.12
C ALA A 109 -8.22 -4.19 0.81
N VAL A 110 -9.03 -3.45 0.05
CA VAL A 110 -9.96 -2.43 0.60
C VAL A 110 -10.95 -3.06 1.58
N ARG A 111 -11.53 -4.22 1.25
CA ARG A 111 -12.42 -4.95 2.17
C ARG A 111 -11.68 -5.38 3.44
N GLY A 112 -10.42 -5.81 3.33
CA GLY A 112 -9.55 -6.10 4.47
C GLY A 112 -9.36 -4.87 5.36
N ALA A 113 -9.02 -3.72 4.77
CA ALA A 113 -8.84 -2.47 5.50
C ALA A 113 -10.11 -2.03 6.25
N VAL A 114 -11.28 -2.08 5.60
CA VAL A 114 -12.58 -1.78 6.25
C VAL A 114 -12.87 -2.75 7.38
N PHE A 115 -12.61 -4.04 7.19
CA PHE A 115 -12.82 -5.04 8.24
C PHE A 115 -11.88 -4.84 9.43
N ALA A 116 -10.60 -4.52 9.19
CA ALA A 116 -9.66 -4.18 10.24
C ALA A 116 -10.15 -2.96 11.04
N ALA A 117 -10.55 -1.88 10.35
CA ALA A 117 -11.12 -0.71 11.02
C ALA A 117 -12.29 -1.09 11.92
N ALA A 118 -13.28 -1.80 11.40
CA ALA A 118 -14.48 -2.19 12.15
C ALA A 118 -14.17 -3.07 13.36
N CYS A 119 -13.20 -3.99 13.24
CA CYS A 119 -12.80 -4.85 14.35
C CYS A 119 -12.11 -4.03 15.46
N TYR A 120 -11.14 -3.19 15.11
CA TYR A 120 -10.36 -2.43 16.07
C TYR A 120 -11.16 -1.28 16.70
N GLU A 121 -12.07 -0.62 15.96
CA GLU A 121 -13.04 0.33 16.53
C GLU A 121 -13.92 -0.31 17.61
N LYS A 122 -14.43 -1.53 17.38
CA LYS A 122 -15.23 -2.25 18.37
C LYS A 122 -14.46 -2.58 19.65
N LEU A 123 -13.15 -2.71 19.57
CA LEU A 123 -12.28 -2.90 20.73
C LEU A 123 -11.84 -1.58 21.38
N GLY A 124 -12.29 -0.44 20.86
CA GLY A 124 -12.01 0.88 21.41
C GLY A 124 -10.70 1.52 20.93
N PHE A 125 -10.05 0.97 19.93
CA PHE A 125 -8.86 1.59 19.30
C PHE A 125 -9.27 2.71 18.36
N ARG A 126 -8.48 3.75 18.28
CA ARG A 126 -8.62 4.78 17.25
C ARG A 126 -8.08 4.26 15.92
N VAL A 127 -8.87 4.40 14.87
CA VAL A 127 -8.50 4.00 13.52
C VAL A 127 -8.65 5.16 12.54
N VAL A 128 -7.83 5.17 11.49
CA VAL A 128 -7.88 6.20 10.43
C VAL A 128 -7.63 5.53 9.08
N PRO A 129 -8.55 5.66 8.13
CA PRO A 129 -9.91 6.16 8.24
C PRO A 129 -10.81 5.23 9.06
N GLY A 130 -11.93 5.74 9.54
CA GLY A 130 -12.97 4.96 10.23
C GLY A 130 -13.64 3.93 9.31
N SER A 131 -14.27 2.91 9.90
CA SER A 131 -14.88 1.80 9.13
C SER A 131 -16.02 2.24 8.21
N GLY A 132 -16.70 3.33 8.53
CA GLY A 132 -17.76 3.95 7.70
C GLY A 132 -17.29 5.04 6.75
N GLU A 133 -16.00 5.38 6.75
CA GLU A 133 -15.47 6.44 5.89
C GLU A 133 -15.10 5.94 4.50
N THR A 134 -15.18 6.84 3.53
CA THR A 134 -14.78 6.56 2.14
C THR A 134 -13.30 6.27 2.05
N ARG A 135 -12.95 5.17 1.40
CA ARG A 135 -11.56 4.79 1.17
C ARG A 135 -10.96 5.53 -0.01
N ARG A 136 -9.68 5.90 0.13
CA ARG A 136 -8.86 6.56 -0.91
C ARG A 136 -7.63 5.74 -1.28
N ASP A 137 -7.31 4.75 -0.44
CA ASP A 137 -6.23 3.80 -0.59
C ASP A 137 -6.56 2.48 0.12
N ILE A 138 -5.61 1.55 0.15
CA ILE A 138 -5.75 0.24 0.79
C ILE A 138 -5.22 0.20 2.22
N ILE A 139 -4.76 1.33 2.76
CA ILE A 139 -4.10 1.39 4.07
C ILE A 139 -5.11 1.58 5.19
N GLN A 140 -4.87 0.95 6.31
CA GLN A 140 -5.58 1.15 7.55
C GLN A 140 -4.61 1.44 8.69
N ALA A 141 -4.63 2.67 9.18
CA ALA A 141 -3.92 3.01 10.40
C ALA A 141 -4.74 2.61 11.64
N VAL A 142 -4.07 1.99 12.61
CA VAL A 142 -4.64 1.63 13.92
C VAL A 142 -3.69 2.15 15.00
N GLU A 143 -4.16 3.05 15.86
CA GLU A 143 -3.40 3.55 16.99
C GLU A 143 -3.52 2.57 18.16
N LEU A 144 -2.46 1.82 18.41
CA LEU A 144 -2.45 0.73 19.38
C LEU A 144 -2.04 1.16 20.80
N GLY A 145 -1.48 2.38 20.93
CA GLY A 145 -1.20 3.01 22.22
C GLY A 145 0.03 2.50 22.96
N SER A 146 0.63 1.38 22.54
CA SER A 146 1.85 0.85 23.16
C SER A 146 2.73 0.09 22.16
N ARG A 147 4.04 0.02 22.50
CA ARG A 147 5.01 -0.77 21.75
C ARG A 147 4.63 -2.26 21.74
N GLU A 148 4.20 -2.77 22.85
CA GLU A 148 3.82 -4.17 23.05
C GLU A 148 2.65 -4.54 22.15
N ALA A 149 1.65 -3.67 22.04
CA ALA A 149 0.49 -3.87 21.17
C ALA A 149 0.89 -3.86 19.69
N MET A 150 1.78 -2.97 19.25
CA MET A 150 2.31 -2.99 17.88
C MET A 150 3.06 -4.29 17.57
N VAL A 151 3.88 -4.75 18.49
CA VAL A 151 4.63 -6.01 18.31
C VAL A 151 3.67 -7.19 18.22
N ALA A 152 2.67 -7.27 19.11
CA ALA A 152 1.67 -8.34 19.10
C ALA A 152 0.85 -8.33 17.80
N PHE A 153 0.42 -7.14 17.34
CA PHE A 153 -0.28 -6.97 16.07
C PHE A 153 0.56 -7.51 14.89
N CYS A 154 1.78 -7.02 14.75
CA CYS A 154 2.67 -7.42 13.65
C CYS A 154 3.00 -8.92 13.68
N LYS A 155 3.21 -9.50 14.86
CA LYS A 155 3.39 -10.95 15.02
C LYS A 155 2.18 -11.75 14.54
N GLY A 156 0.96 -11.26 14.80
CA GLY A 156 -0.26 -11.90 14.30
C GLY A 156 -0.39 -11.83 12.78
N ILE A 157 -0.08 -10.69 12.17
CA ILE A 157 -0.07 -10.54 10.71
C ILE A 157 1.02 -11.43 10.09
N GLN A 158 2.24 -11.45 10.65
CA GLN A 158 3.33 -12.29 10.16
C GLN A 158 2.98 -13.78 10.22
N ALA A 159 2.37 -14.23 11.30
CA ALA A 159 1.95 -15.62 11.44
C ALA A 159 0.87 -16.06 10.43
N ALA A 160 0.15 -15.12 9.83
CA ALA A 160 -0.81 -15.38 8.76
C ALA A 160 -0.19 -15.29 7.36
N ALA A 161 1.08 -14.89 7.24
CA ALA A 161 1.72 -14.68 5.94
C ALA A 161 1.87 -15.99 5.15
N PRO A 162 1.81 -15.96 3.80
CA PRO A 162 1.98 -17.15 2.97
C PRO A 162 3.42 -17.67 2.97
N VAL A 163 4.38 -16.80 3.24
CA VAL A 163 5.81 -17.09 3.30
C VAL A 163 6.35 -16.58 4.64
N ASP A 164 7.33 -17.27 5.20
CA ASP A 164 8.00 -16.89 6.45
C ASP A 164 7.06 -16.66 7.66
N SER A 165 5.91 -17.37 7.70
CA SER A 165 4.94 -17.28 8.80
C SER A 165 5.51 -17.67 10.18
N TYR A 166 6.64 -18.39 10.21
CA TYR A 166 7.38 -18.76 11.42
C TYR A 166 8.28 -17.64 11.93
N ALA A 167 8.55 -16.62 11.13
CA ALA A 167 9.39 -15.51 11.52
C ALA A 167 8.73 -14.67 12.62
N ASP A 168 9.54 -14.17 13.54
CA ASP A 168 9.09 -13.36 14.67
C ASP A 168 9.54 -11.90 14.44
N PRO A 169 8.69 -11.01 13.95
CA PRO A 169 9.06 -9.64 13.67
C PRO A 169 9.41 -8.89 14.95
N LEU A 170 10.54 -8.21 14.93
CA LEU A 170 11.04 -7.38 16.03
C LEU A 170 11.37 -5.97 15.54
N PRO A 171 11.20 -4.95 16.38
CA PRO A 171 11.63 -3.59 16.06
C PRO A 171 13.14 -3.52 15.79
N TRP A 172 13.52 -2.89 14.69
CA TRP A 172 14.92 -2.75 14.27
C TRP A 172 15.20 -1.36 13.72
N ASP A 173 16.49 -1.02 13.62
CA ASP A 173 16.92 0.28 13.09
C ASP A 173 16.89 0.23 11.57
N MET A 174 15.95 0.97 10.97
CA MET A 174 15.77 1.04 9.51
C MET A 174 16.47 2.29 8.95
N PRO A 175 17.30 2.18 7.90
CA PRO A 175 17.92 3.34 7.28
C PRO A 175 16.89 4.41 6.86
N GLY A 176 17.16 5.66 7.22
CA GLY A 176 16.27 6.79 6.92
C GLY A 176 15.18 7.07 7.96
N TYR A 177 15.09 6.28 9.02
CA TYR A 177 14.18 6.50 10.14
C TYR A 177 14.96 6.81 11.42
N GLU A 178 14.46 7.74 12.22
CA GLU A 178 15.01 8.05 13.54
C GLU A 178 14.57 7.02 14.59
N ASP A 179 13.32 6.57 14.50
CA ASP A 179 12.75 5.57 15.38
C ASP A 179 12.90 4.17 14.80
N LYS A 180 12.98 3.17 15.68
CA LYS A 180 12.90 1.77 15.26
C LYS A 180 11.57 1.50 14.58
N VAL A 181 11.61 0.67 13.53
CA VAL A 181 10.42 0.25 12.78
C VAL A 181 10.19 -1.23 13.01
N ILE A 182 8.94 -1.63 13.16
CA ILE A 182 8.53 -3.04 13.08
C ILE A 182 7.81 -3.28 11.76
N MET A 183 8.05 -4.43 11.14
CA MET A 183 7.43 -4.80 9.87
C MET A 183 7.05 -6.28 9.86
N ALA A 184 5.81 -6.57 9.51
CA ALA A 184 5.31 -7.89 9.19
C ALA A 184 5.08 -7.95 7.67
N ALA A 185 5.85 -8.78 6.98
CA ALA A 185 5.87 -8.81 5.52
C ALA A 185 6.33 -10.18 5.00
N GLY A 186 5.53 -11.19 5.17
CA GLY A 186 5.76 -12.51 4.58
C GLY A 186 5.08 -12.65 3.23
N ALA A 187 5.60 -11.99 2.21
CA ALA A 187 5.03 -11.89 0.88
C ALA A 187 5.81 -12.72 -0.16
N PHE A 188 5.15 -13.19 -1.22
CA PHE A 188 5.79 -13.86 -2.36
C PHE A 188 6.74 -12.93 -3.10
N VAL A 189 6.40 -11.64 -3.15
CA VAL A 189 7.23 -10.58 -3.74
C VAL A 189 7.70 -9.65 -2.63
N GLN A 190 9.00 -9.55 -2.43
CA GLN A 190 9.57 -8.68 -1.41
C GLN A 190 9.17 -7.22 -1.63
N GLY A 191 8.72 -6.55 -0.57
CA GLY A 191 8.23 -5.18 -0.61
C GLY A 191 6.82 -5.02 -1.19
N SER A 192 6.15 -6.11 -1.56
CA SER A 192 4.77 -6.07 -2.07
C SER A 192 3.79 -5.81 -0.93
N SER A 193 3.27 -4.60 -0.88
CA SER A 193 2.25 -4.22 0.10
C SER A 193 0.81 -4.41 -0.37
N ILE A 194 0.59 -4.85 -1.62
CA ILE A 194 -0.72 -5.40 -2.02
C ILE A 194 -0.93 -6.81 -1.44
N GLU A 195 0.14 -7.52 -1.11
CA GLU A 195 0.09 -8.68 -0.26
C GLU A 195 -0.09 -8.26 1.21
N LEU A 196 -0.53 -9.18 2.05
CA LEU A 196 -0.81 -8.87 3.46
C LEU A 196 0.46 -8.40 4.18
N SER A 197 0.43 -7.20 4.72
CA SER A 197 1.54 -6.63 5.48
C SER A 197 1.07 -5.63 6.54
N ALA A 198 1.93 -5.33 7.49
CA ALA A 198 1.74 -4.29 8.48
C ALA A 198 3.08 -3.76 8.95
N ASP A 199 3.21 -2.46 9.09
CA ASP A 199 4.42 -1.81 9.57
C ASP A 199 4.10 -0.56 10.40
N GLY A 200 5.11 -0.04 11.09
CA GLY A 200 5.01 1.25 11.77
C GLY A 200 6.22 1.58 12.61
N PRO A 201 6.49 2.89 12.83
CA PRO A 201 7.55 3.34 13.72
C PRO A 201 7.15 3.14 15.18
N ILE A 202 8.11 2.72 16.00
CA ILE A 202 7.92 2.51 17.45
C ILE A 202 8.01 3.84 18.18
N ARG A 203 6.96 4.64 18.05
CA ARG A 203 6.80 5.93 18.73
C ARG A 203 5.31 6.23 18.97
N PRO A 204 4.97 7.06 19.97
CA PRO A 204 3.58 7.50 20.15
C PRO A 204 3.00 8.13 18.87
N PRO A 205 1.71 7.88 18.55
CA PRO A 205 0.72 7.12 19.32
C PRO A 205 0.80 5.59 19.10
N TYR A 206 1.91 5.05 18.60
CA TYR A 206 2.10 3.65 18.27
C TYR A 206 1.10 3.16 17.22
N ALA A 207 1.06 3.90 16.11
CA ALA A 207 0.21 3.56 14.98
C ALA A 207 0.85 2.51 14.09
N VAL A 208 0.12 1.44 13.80
CA VAL A 208 0.47 0.45 12.79
C VAL A 208 -0.30 0.74 11.52
N TYR A 209 0.34 0.55 10.37
CA TYR A 209 -0.25 0.67 9.04
C TYR A 209 -0.44 -0.71 8.47
N PHE A 210 -1.68 -1.19 8.51
CA PHE A 210 -2.10 -2.47 7.91
C PHE A 210 -2.49 -2.24 6.47
N GLN A 211 -2.13 -3.18 5.57
CA GLN A 211 -2.44 -3.05 4.15
C GLN A 211 -2.44 -4.40 3.43
N GLY A 212 -3.12 -4.44 2.29
CA GLY A 212 -3.06 -5.55 1.38
C GLY A 212 -3.92 -6.76 1.75
N GLY A 213 -3.62 -7.82 1.04
CA GLY A 213 -4.35 -9.09 1.07
C GLY A 213 -4.84 -9.45 -0.33
N LEU A 214 -4.13 -10.34 -1.02
CA LEU A 214 -4.47 -10.79 -2.38
C LEU A 214 -5.88 -11.37 -2.47
N THR A 215 -6.35 -11.97 -1.38
CA THR A 215 -7.72 -12.46 -1.25
C THR A 215 -8.36 -11.94 0.04
N TRP A 216 -9.64 -11.69 0.00
CA TRP A 216 -10.42 -11.31 1.17
C TRP A 216 -10.26 -12.28 2.34
N PHE A 217 -10.27 -13.58 2.06
CA PHE A 217 -10.17 -14.62 3.09
C PHE A 217 -8.84 -14.59 3.83
N HIS A 218 -7.74 -14.32 3.10
CA HIS A 218 -6.42 -14.18 3.70
C HIS A 218 -6.31 -12.89 4.54
N ALA A 219 -6.78 -11.76 4.04
CA ALA A 219 -6.83 -10.52 4.81
C ALA A 219 -7.62 -10.69 6.11
N LYS A 220 -8.80 -11.30 6.03
CA LYS A 220 -9.63 -11.62 7.21
C LYS A 220 -8.89 -12.51 8.22
N LEU A 221 -8.23 -13.56 7.74
CA LEU A 221 -7.44 -14.46 8.61
C LEU A 221 -6.36 -13.69 9.35
N GLY A 222 -5.58 -12.88 8.65
CA GLY A 222 -4.49 -12.08 9.24
C GLY A 222 -4.99 -11.12 10.31
N ILE A 223 -6.09 -10.43 10.06
CA ILE A 223 -6.71 -9.52 11.03
C ILE A 223 -7.17 -10.30 12.27
N LEU A 224 -7.83 -11.44 12.12
CA LEU A 224 -8.25 -12.24 13.25
C LEU A 224 -7.07 -12.81 14.04
N MET A 225 -5.97 -13.19 13.38
CA MET A 225 -4.76 -13.66 14.05
C MET A 225 -4.05 -12.50 14.78
N SER A 226 -4.06 -11.28 14.25
CA SER A 226 -3.52 -10.12 14.97
C SER A 226 -4.32 -9.80 16.23
N LEU A 227 -5.65 -9.87 16.15
CA LEU A 227 -6.55 -9.70 17.30
C LEU A 227 -6.32 -10.79 18.35
N GLN A 228 -6.23 -12.05 17.94
CA GLN A 228 -5.97 -13.17 18.84
C GLN A 228 -4.64 -12.99 19.59
N LYS A 229 -3.57 -12.58 18.88
CA LYS A 229 -2.28 -12.30 19.52
C LYS A 229 -2.35 -11.18 20.55
N MET A 230 -3.15 -10.14 20.28
CA MET A 230 -3.34 -9.03 21.24
C MET A 230 -4.16 -9.48 22.46
N VAL A 231 -5.19 -10.31 22.27
CA VAL A 231 -5.98 -10.86 23.37
C VAL A 231 -5.14 -11.82 24.23
N ASP A 232 -4.39 -12.73 23.62
CA ASP A 232 -3.50 -13.66 24.32
C ASP A 232 -2.42 -12.92 25.15
N ALA A 233 -2.01 -11.74 24.71
CA ALA A 233 -1.07 -10.88 25.43
C ALA A 233 -1.72 -9.95 26.48
N GLY A 234 -3.05 -10.00 26.67
CA GLY A 234 -3.78 -9.12 27.58
C GLY A 234 -3.80 -7.65 27.13
N LEU A 235 -3.61 -7.38 25.83
CA LEU A 235 -3.53 -6.02 25.27
C LEU A 235 -4.85 -5.58 24.60
N ALA A 236 -5.82 -6.47 24.51
CA ALA A 236 -7.19 -6.21 24.07
C ALA A 236 -8.17 -7.14 24.78
N GLU A 237 -9.37 -6.65 25.06
CA GLU A 237 -10.45 -7.44 25.64
C GLU A 237 -11.61 -7.55 24.64
N VAL A 238 -12.06 -8.76 24.41
CA VAL A 238 -13.31 -9.02 23.66
C VAL A 238 -14.46 -9.03 24.67
N LYS A 239 -15.30 -8.02 24.58
CA LYS A 239 -16.50 -7.88 25.42
C LYS A 239 -17.69 -8.58 24.77
#